data_e8246f1ab09c87bf9d46df3be9116ba3
#
_entry.id   e8246f1ab09c87bf9d46df3be9116ba3
#
_cell.length_a   1.000
_cell.length_b   1.000
_cell.length_c   1.000
_cell.angle_alpha   90.00
_cell.angle_beta   90.00
_cell.angle_gamma   90.00
#
_symmetry.space_group_name_H-M   'P 1'
#
loop_
_entity.id
_entity.type
_entity.pdbx_description
1 polymer ?
#
loop_
_entity_poly.entity_id
_entity_poly.type
_entity_poly.pdbx_seq_one_letter_code
_entity_poly.pdbx_strand_id
1 'polypeptide(L)'
;IDTHPHFFEPGAEAREDLEHGTQAAASGGFTTILDMPNTPEHPVLDLEAFALKQERAERKALIDYAFWGAATPKNIEQFVPLHKQGCVGFKAFTVYAGSNYPFSDEYSQLKEMEKVASFHGIFGAHAEDRTLVNGFSNEHKEEPWSLAVHDASRPWIAELTAINTLLLYAEKTGCKLHICHMSIPEGAERIASARRMGVDVTVETCAHYLTLNYQDQAYLGTFAMINPPLRSRDRMERLWKYVLDGTIDYLGTDHAPYLLSDKLPPDGDLRKAACGAPEIDVAIPLILEEGVRNRKMPLQRFAAFTSTNAAKRFGLYPRKGILAVGADADFYLVDMDTNWTYSRKNSFSASKLDKFAHEGRTFH
;
A
#
# COMPACT_ATOMS: atom_id res chain seq x y z
N ILE A 1 -7.71 -3.07 9.93
CA ILE A 1 -6.44 -2.31 10.03
C ILE A 1 -5.91 -2.11 8.62
N ASP A 2 -5.72 -0.85 8.21
CA ASP A 2 -5.04 -0.54 6.95
C ASP A 2 -3.56 -0.25 7.22
N THR A 3 -2.69 -0.98 6.54
CA THR A 3 -1.23 -0.90 6.74
C THR A 3 -0.55 0.09 5.80
N HIS A 4 -1.30 0.66 4.82
CA HIS A 4 -0.70 1.38 3.71
C HIS A 4 -1.58 2.50 3.12
N PRO A 5 -2.11 3.45 3.88
CA PRO A 5 -2.68 4.66 3.31
C PRO A 5 -1.63 5.75 3.16
N HIS A 6 -1.90 6.71 2.24
CA HIS A 6 -1.14 7.93 2.05
C HIS A 6 -2.02 9.14 2.34
N PHE A 7 -1.94 9.67 3.56
CA PHE A 7 -2.54 10.95 3.89
C PHE A 7 -1.47 12.03 3.74
N PHE A 8 -1.65 12.92 2.80
CA PHE A 8 -0.63 13.88 2.38
C PHE A 8 -0.46 15.07 3.32
N GLU A 9 -0.79 14.92 4.58
CA GLU A 9 -0.56 15.89 5.64
C GLU A 9 0.61 15.47 6.54
N PRO A 10 1.54 16.40 6.84
CA PRO A 10 1.56 17.80 6.43
C PRO A 10 2.16 18.04 5.05
N GLY A 11 1.70 19.09 4.35
CA GLY A 11 2.35 19.65 3.17
C GLY A 11 1.59 19.52 1.85
N ALA A 12 0.58 18.65 1.74
CA ALA A 12 -0.26 18.54 0.54
C ALA A 12 -1.72 18.19 0.88
N GLU A 13 -2.27 18.83 1.90
CA GLU A 13 -3.60 18.61 2.47
C GLU A 13 -4.72 18.76 1.45
N ALA A 14 -4.50 19.52 0.37
CA ALA A 14 -5.46 19.63 -0.72
C ALA A 14 -5.74 18.29 -1.44
N ARG A 15 -4.80 17.33 -1.39
CA ARG A 15 -4.99 15.97 -1.91
C ARG A 15 -5.78 15.12 -0.93
N GLU A 16 -5.34 15.07 0.33
CA GLU A 16 -5.99 14.39 1.44
C GLU A 16 -5.36 14.88 2.76
N ASP A 17 -6.17 15.28 3.69
CA ASP A 17 -5.73 15.55 5.06
C ASP A 17 -6.10 14.40 6.01
N LEU A 18 -5.60 14.47 7.24
CA LEU A 18 -5.84 13.43 8.24
C LEU A 18 -7.32 13.35 8.68
N GLU A 19 -8.06 14.45 8.64
CA GLU A 19 -9.48 14.45 9.00
C GLU A 19 -10.30 13.71 7.94
N HIS A 20 -10.23 14.12 6.68
CA HIS A 20 -10.97 13.50 5.59
C HIS A 20 -10.53 12.05 5.35
N GLY A 21 -9.20 11.80 5.36
CA GLY A 21 -8.67 10.46 5.18
C GLY A 21 -9.10 9.48 6.26
N THR A 22 -9.10 9.88 7.54
CA THR A 22 -9.58 9.01 8.62
C THR A 22 -11.10 8.85 8.65
N GLN A 23 -11.87 9.85 8.21
CA GLN A 23 -13.31 9.70 7.96
C GLN A 23 -13.59 8.70 6.87
N ALA A 24 -12.86 8.78 5.74
CA ALA A 24 -12.96 7.82 4.65
C ALA A 24 -12.59 6.40 5.11
N ALA A 25 -11.51 6.25 5.88
CA ALA A 25 -11.11 4.98 6.47
C ALA A 25 -12.20 4.38 7.36
N ALA A 26 -12.75 5.18 8.28
CA ALA A 26 -13.85 4.76 9.17
C ALA A 26 -15.08 4.31 8.37
N SER A 27 -15.47 5.08 7.35
CA SER A 27 -16.61 4.74 6.48
C SER A 27 -16.37 3.46 5.68
N GLY A 28 -15.11 3.17 5.35
CA GLY A 28 -14.67 1.95 4.66
C GLY A 28 -14.53 0.72 5.56
N GLY A 29 -14.71 0.87 6.89
CA GLY A 29 -14.59 -0.24 7.86
C GLY A 29 -13.19 -0.40 8.48
N PHE A 30 -12.30 0.58 8.34
CA PHE A 30 -11.02 0.60 9.03
C PHE A 30 -11.12 1.38 10.34
N THR A 31 -10.61 0.79 11.42
CA THR A 31 -10.58 1.39 12.77
C THR A 31 -9.18 1.80 13.20
N THR A 32 -8.18 1.41 12.43
CA THR A 32 -6.77 1.73 12.66
C THR A 32 -6.05 1.85 11.32
N ILE A 33 -5.17 2.83 11.20
CA ILE A 33 -4.32 3.03 10.02
C ILE A 33 -2.84 3.09 10.41
N LEU A 34 -1.97 2.62 9.51
CA LEU A 34 -0.51 2.79 9.58
C LEU A 34 -0.10 3.66 8.39
N ASP A 35 -0.11 4.99 8.59
CA ASP A 35 0.05 5.95 7.49
C ASP A 35 1.50 6.03 7.00
N MET A 36 1.65 6.08 5.67
CA MET A 36 2.95 6.05 4.99
C MET A 36 3.74 7.35 5.16
N PRO A 37 5.09 7.30 5.10
CA PRO A 37 5.95 8.41 5.46
C PRO A 37 6.17 9.43 4.34
N ASN A 38 5.72 9.17 3.11
CA ASN A 38 6.11 9.93 1.91
C ASN A 38 5.18 11.10 1.59
N THR A 39 5.02 12.03 2.52
CA THR A 39 4.40 13.31 2.19
C THR A 39 5.34 14.16 1.31
N PRO A 40 4.81 14.93 0.34
CA PRO A 40 5.66 15.64 -0.63
C PRO A 40 6.64 16.63 -0.02
N GLU A 41 6.23 17.38 1.01
CA GLU A 41 7.05 18.45 1.61
C GLU A 41 7.75 18.01 2.90
N HIS A 42 7.11 17.13 3.69
CA HIS A 42 7.58 16.71 5.00
C HIS A 42 7.59 15.19 5.16
N PRO A 43 8.36 14.44 4.34
CA PRO A 43 8.48 12.99 4.55
C PRO A 43 9.08 12.70 5.94
N VAL A 44 8.64 11.63 6.59
CA VAL A 44 9.05 11.27 7.97
C VAL A 44 10.48 10.74 7.96
N LEU A 45 11.44 11.64 7.73
CA LEU A 45 12.87 11.33 7.66
C LEU A 45 13.58 11.45 9.03
N ASP A 46 13.01 12.19 9.96
CA ASP A 46 13.59 12.50 11.27
C ASP A 46 12.52 12.75 12.34
N LEU A 47 12.97 13.03 13.56
CA LEU A 47 12.09 13.27 14.71
C LEU A 47 11.26 14.55 14.57
N GLU A 48 11.74 15.57 13.88
CA GLU A 48 10.99 16.82 13.68
C GLU A 48 9.78 16.58 12.78
N ALA A 49 10.00 15.93 11.63
CA ALA A 49 8.92 15.54 10.72
C ALA A 49 7.92 14.57 11.38
N PHE A 50 8.41 13.61 12.18
CA PHE A 50 7.55 12.71 12.94
C PHE A 50 6.67 13.47 13.93
N ALA A 51 7.26 14.37 14.74
CA ALA A 51 6.53 15.16 15.74
C ALA A 51 5.48 16.06 15.09
N LEU A 52 5.81 16.70 13.96
CA LEU A 52 4.86 17.52 13.21
C LEU A 52 3.67 16.70 12.73
N LYS A 53 3.91 15.51 12.15
CA LYS A 53 2.84 14.62 11.69
C LYS A 53 1.99 14.13 12.85
N GLN A 54 2.60 13.77 13.97
CA GLN A 54 1.91 13.37 15.19
C GLN A 54 1.00 14.47 15.73
N GLU A 55 1.50 15.71 15.82
CA GLU A 55 0.71 16.87 16.25
C GLU A 55 -0.56 17.06 15.40
N ARG A 56 -0.43 16.89 14.07
CA ARG A 56 -1.57 16.99 13.16
C ARG A 56 -2.58 15.88 13.41
N ALA A 57 -2.12 14.65 13.55
CA ALA A 57 -2.99 13.49 13.78
C ALA A 57 -3.72 13.56 15.12
N GLU A 58 -3.06 14.00 16.21
CA GLU A 58 -3.69 14.18 17.52
C GLU A 58 -4.89 15.15 17.50
N ARG A 59 -4.88 16.09 16.56
CA ARG A 59 -5.96 17.09 16.42
C ARG A 59 -7.09 16.65 15.49
N LYS A 60 -6.79 15.80 14.50
CA LYS A 60 -7.67 15.57 13.35
C LYS A 60 -8.12 14.13 13.17
N ALA A 61 -7.30 13.16 13.57
CA ALA A 61 -7.61 11.76 13.32
C ALA A 61 -8.83 11.30 14.13
N LEU A 62 -9.77 10.63 13.45
CA LEU A 62 -11.01 10.11 14.04
C LEU A 62 -10.91 8.64 14.43
N ILE A 63 -9.89 7.94 13.94
CA ILE A 63 -9.61 6.54 14.28
C ILE A 63 -8.17 6.42 14.77
N ASP A 64 -7.82 5.27 15.30
CA ASP A 64 -6.47 5.01 15.76
C ASP A 64 -5.45 5.04 14.61
N TYR A 65 -4.25 5.49 14.91
CA TYR A 65 -3.20 5.66 13.91
C TYR A 65 -1.82 5.29 14.44
N ALA A 66 -0.94 4.96 13.52
CA ALA A 66 0.50 4.92 13.70
C ALA A 66 1.19 5.35 12.40
N PHE A 67 2.49 5.57 12.44
CA PHE A 67 3.25 6.09 11.31
C PHE A 67 4.42 5.18 10.94
N TRP A 68 4.64 5.02 9.65
CA TRP A 68 5.89 4.55 9.13
C TRP A 68 6.94 5.66 9.16
N GLY A 69 8.20 5.29 9.40
CA GLY A 69 9.35 6.15 9.13
C GLY A 69 9.84 5.96 7.70
N ALA A 70 10.47 6.97 7.13
CA ALA A 70 11.11 6.84 5.84
C ALA A 70 12.43 6.07 5.96
N ALA A 71 12.69 5.15 5.00
CA ALA A 71 13.99 4.55 4.79
C ALA A 71 14.60 5.11 3.51
N THR A 72 15.69 5.85 3.65
CA THR A 72 16.45 6.42 2.54
C THR A 72 17.93 6.39 2.85
N PRO A 73 18.81 6.44 1.84
CA PRO A 73 20.27 6.49 2.06
C PRO A 73 20.72 7.69 2.91
N LYS A 74 19.87 8.71 3.04
CA LYS A 74 20.23 9.97 3.71
C LYS A 74 19.89 10.03 5.19
N ASN A 75 19.02 9.13 5.69
CA ASN A 75 18.51 9.21 7.07
C ASN A 75 18.71 7.94 7.92
N ILE A 76 19.60 7.05 7.55
CA ILE A 76 19.83 5.76 8.21
C ILE A 76 20.12 5.92 9.72
N GLU A 77 20.75 7.02 10.15
CA GLU A 77 21.04 7.29 11.57
C GLU A 77 19.80 7.71 12.35
N GLN A 78 18.72 8.11 11.66
CA GLN A 78 17.43 8.45 12.28
C GLN A 78 16.54 7.23 12.56
N PHE A 79 16.86 6.05 12.04
CA PHE A 79 15.99 4.87 12.21
C PHE A 79 15.81 4.47 13.69
N VAL A 80 16.89 4.42 14.47
CA VAL A 80 16.79 4.10 15.89
C VAL A 80 16.02 5.16 16.69
N PRO A 81 16.30 6.48 16.55
CA PRO A 81 15.47 7.52 17.15
C PRO A 81 13.98 7.42 16.78
N LEU A 82 13.67 7.30 15.50
CA LEU A 82 12.29 7.18 15.00
C LEU A 82 11.58 5.92 15.53
N HIS A 83 12.27 4.78 15.57
CA HIS A 83 11.73 3.56 16.16
C HIS A 83 11.38 3.72 17.63
N LYS A 84 12.26 4.35 18.41
CA LYS A 84 12.00 4.64 19.84
C LYS A 84 10.84 5.61 20.05
N GLN A 85 10.58 6.46 19.08
CA GLN A 85 9.46 7.42 19.11
C GLN A 85 8.11 6.76 18.72
N GLY A 86 8.14 5.56 18.12
CA GLY A 86 6.94 4.80 17.81
C GLY A 86 6.68 4.54 16.32
N CYS A 87 7.63 4.81 15.42
CA CYS A 87 7.49 4.35 14.04
C CYS A 87 7.34 2.82 14.01
N VAL A 88 6.30 2.34 13.32
CA VAL A 88 5.96 0.91 13.25
C VAL A 88 6.85 0.11 12.31
N GLY A 89 7.52 0.79 11.38
CA GLY A 89 8.43 0.23 10.40
C GLY A 89 9.09 1.33 9.58
N PHE A 90 9.94 0.95 8.62
CA PHE A 90 10.69 1.87 7.77
C PHE A 90 10.43 1.55 6.32
N LYS A 91 9.83 2.49 5.58
CA LYS A 91 9.45 2.34 4.17
C LYS A 91 10.57 2.80 3.25
N ALA A 92 10.97 1.93 2.33
CA ALA A 92 11.89 2.25 1.23
C ALA A 92 11.19 2.18 -0.13
N PHE A 93 11.72 2.91 -1.09
CA PHE A 93 11.42 2.75 -2.50
C PHE A 93 12.69 2.28 -3.21
N THR A 94 12.59 1.20 -3.97
CA THR A 94 13.71 0.67 -4.77
C THR A 94 13.80 1.33 -6.16
N VAL A 95 12.84 2.20 -6.47
CA VAL A 95 12.69 2.95 -7.70
C VAL A 95 12.38 4.42 -7.37
N TYR A 96 12.50 5.32 -8.33
CA TYR A 96 12.21 6.74 -8.13
C TYR A 96 10.78 6.97 -7.62
N ALA A 97 10.64 7.68 -6.51
CA ALA A 97 9.37 7.98 -5.83
C ALA A 97 9.11 9.48 -5.63
N GLY A 98 10.01 10.34 -6.09
CA GLY A 98 9.91 11.79 -5.95
C GLY A 98 11.24 12.42 -5.52
N SER A 99 11.35 13.75 -5.68
CA SER A 99 12.59 14.49 -5.40
C SER A 99 12.97 14.51 -3.91
N ASN A 100 11.96 14.53 -3.03
CA ASN A 100 12.16 14.65 -1.58
C ASN A 100 12.22 13.29 -0.88
N TYR A 101 12.07 12.19 -1.63
CA TYR A 101 12.17 10.84 -1.13
C TYR A 101 13.14 10.03 -1.98
N PRO A 102 14.45 10.10 -1.70
CA PRO A 102 15.45 9.37 -2.49
C PRO A 102 15.18 7.87 -2.46
N PHE A 103 15.26 7.23 -3.62
CA PHE A 103 15.21 5.77 -3.69
C PHE A 103 16.48 5.16 -3.06
N SER A 104 16.35 3.92 -2.58
CA SER A 104 17.47 3.12 -2.07
C SER A 104 17.97 2.19 -3.18
N ASP A 105 19.23 2.39 -3.58
CA ASP A 105 19.92 1.44 -4.44
C ASP A 105 20.27 0.14 -3.69
N GLU A 106 20.79 -0.85 -4.37
CA GLU A 106 21.04 -2.19 -3.83
C GLU A 106 21.98 -2.17 -2.62
N TYR A 107 22.99 -1.30 -2.63
CA TYR A 107 23.90 -1.14 -1.48
C TYR A 107 23.19 -0.48 -0.31
N SER A 108 22.45 0.57 -0.58
CA SER A 108 21.68 1.29 0.46
C SER A 108 20.62 0.40 1.09
N GLN A 109 19.85 -0.36 0.28
CA GLN A 109 18.88 -1.35 0.78
C GLN A 109 19.51 -2.32 1.77
N LEU A 110 20.68 -2.89 1.44
CA LEU A 110 21.38 -3.81 2.33
C LEU A 110 21.77 -3.12 3.64
N LYS A 111 22.30 -1.88 3.60
CA LYS A 111 22.71 -1.12 4.79
C LYS A 111 21.52 -0.70 5.65
N GLU A 112 20.45 -0.28 5.03
CA GLU A 112 19.19 0.06 5.71
C GLU A 112 18.62 -1.17 6.41
N MET A 113 18.61 -2.33 5.75
CA MET A 113 18.13 -3.59 6.34
C MET A 113 19.02 -4.08 7.47
N GLU A 114 20.37 -3.97 7.36
CA GLU A 114 21.30 -4.23 8.47
C GLU A 114 20.98 -3.34 9.69
N LYS A 115 20.73 -2.04 9.44
CA LYS A 115 20.38 -1.08 10.51
C LYS A 115 19.04 -1.44 11.15
N VAL A 116 17.99 -1.70 10.35
CA VAL A 116 16.66 -2.07 10.84
C VAL A 116 16.69 -3.40 11.61
N ALA A 117 17.46 -4.39 11.17
CA ALA A 117 17.67 -5.65 11.86
C ALA A 117 18.28 -5.46 13.25
N SER A 118 19.18 -4.49 13.44
CA SER A 118 19.90 -4.24 14.70
C SER A 118 18.98 -3.90 15.87
N PHE A 119 17.76 -3.45 15.62
CA PHE A 119 16.74 -3.18 16.65
C PHE A 119 15.44 -3.97 16.45
N HIS A 120 15.50 -5.07 15.66
CA HIS A 120 14.36 -5.93 15.34
C HIS A 120 13.16 -5.22 14.70
N GLY A 121 13.41 -4.12 13.98
CA GLY A 121 12.42 -3.34 13.25
C GLY A 121 11.89 -4.05 12.02
N ILE A 122 10.93 -3.42 11.33
CA ILE A 122 10.35 -3.88 10.06
C ILE A 122 10.85 -2.98 8.94
N PHE A 123 11.39 -3.59 7.87
CA PHE A 123 11.74 -2.89 6.63
C PHE A 123 10.65 -3.17 5.59
N GLY A 124 9.92 -2.13 5.19
CA GLY A 124 8.89 -2.18 4.15
C GLY A 124 9.43 -1.67 2.82
N ALA A 125 9.09 -2.31 1.71
CA ALA A 125 9.61 -1.90 0.41
C ALA A 125 8.53 -1.87 -0.68
N HIS A 126 8.50 -0.74 -1.41
CA HIS A 126 7.99 -0.72 -2.77
C HIS A 126 9.03 -1.40 -3.66
N ALA A 127 8.73 -2.58 -4.15
CA ALA A 127 9.70 -3.48 -4.77
C ALA A 127 9.57 -3.49 -6.30
N GLU A 128 10.29 -2.61 -6.99
CA GLU A 128 10.47 -2.65 -8.44
C GLU A 128 11.94 -2.39 -8.78
N ASP A 129 12.54 -3.20 -9.66
CA ASP A 129 13.92 -3.04 -10.10
C ASP A 129 14.07 -1.79 -10.98
N ARG A 130 14.82 -0.81 -10.47
CA ARG A 130 15.01 0.49 -11.12
C ARG A 130 15.64 0.39 -12.51
N THR A 131 16.59 -0.52 -12.68
CA THR A 131 17.29 -0.67 -13.96
C THR A 131 16.36 -1.22 -15.03
N LEU A 132 15.55 -2.22 -14.67
CA LEU A 132 14.54 -2.79 -15.56
C LEU A 132 13.43 -1.76 -15.86
N VAL A 133 12.91 -1.08 -14.84
CA VAL A 133 11.90 -0.02 -15.05
C VAL A 133 12.42 1.07 -15.98
N ASN A 134 13.64 1.56 -15.78
CA ASN A 134 14.22 2.59 -16.65
C ASN A 134 14.42 2.08 -18.08
N GLY A 135 14.92 0.84 -18.24
CA GLY A 135 15.13 0.21 -19.54
C GLY A 135 13.81 0.09 -20.32
N PHE A 136 12.81 -0.57 -19.74
CA PHE A 136 11.52 -0.76 -20.38
C PHE A 136 10.74 0.55 -20.58
N SER A 137 10.84 1.50 -19.66
CA SER A 137 10.25 2.83 -19.86
C SER A 137 10.88 3.55 -21.07
N ASN A 138 12.19 3.38 -21.30
CA ASN A 138 12.83 3.95 -22.46
C ASN A 138 12.46 3.23 -23.76
N GLU A 139 12.26 1.91 -23.73
CA GLU A 139 11.79 1.15 -24.90
C GLU A 139 10.40 1.62 -25.36
N HIS A 140 9.50 1.91 -24.44
CA HIS A 140 8.11 2.28 -24.71
C HIS A 140 7.84 3.80 -24.71
N LYS A 141 8.88 4.65 -24.65
CA LYS A 141 8.72 6.11 -24.49
C LYS A 141 8.01 6.79 -25.66
N GLU A 142 8.16 6.25 -26.89
CA GLU A 142 7.58 6.82 -28.10
C GLU A 142 6.15 6.25 -28.40
N GLU A 143 5.73 5.23 -27.67
CA GLU A 143 4.40 4.66 -27.88
C GLU A 143 3.31 5.59 -27.31
N PRO A 144 2.12 5.66 -27.92
CA PRO A 144 0.99 6.35 -27.32
C PRO A 144 0.69 5.79 -25.92
N TRP A 145 0.61 6.67 -24.92
CA TRP A 145 0.41 6.22 -23.55
C TRP A 145 -0.94 5.48 -23.38
N SER A 146 -0.93 4.38 -22.64
CA SER A 146 -2.08 3.61 -22.22
C SER A 146 -1.74 2.83 -20.95
N LEU A 147 -2.72 2.26 -20.25
CA LEU A 147 -2.46 1.37 -19.11
C LEU A 147 -1.66 0.13 -19.51
N ALA A 148 -1.82 -0.38 -20.72
CA ALA A 148 -1.01 -1.49 -21.25
C ALA A 148 0.45 -1.09 -21.46
N VAL A 149 0.71 0.11 -21.98
CA VAL A 149 2.06 0.68 -22.11
C VAL A 149 2.66 0.96 -20.74
N HIS A 150 1.86 1.39 -19.77
CA HIS A 150 2.32 1.56 -18.40
C HIS A 150 2.76 0.24 -17.77
N ASP A 151 1.98 -0.86 -17.92
CA ASP A 151 2.37 -2.20 -17.48
C ASP A 151 3.63 -2.71 -18.20
N ALA A 152 3.73 -2.48 -19.52
CA ALA A 152 4.91 -2.85 -20.31
C ALA A 152 6.18 -2.09 -19.88
N SER A 153 6.04 -0.81 -19.50
CA SER A 153 7.14 0.03 -19.00
C SER A 153 7.60 -0.34 -17.59
N ARG A 154 6.76 -1.02 -16.81
CA ARG A 154 7.03 -1.47 -15.43
C ARG A 154 6.62 -2.95 -15.29
N PRO A 155 7.26 -3.85 -16.07
CA PRO A 155 6.78 -5.21 -16.22
C PRO A 155 6.89 -6.01 -14.91
N TRP A 156 6.08 -7.06 -14.81
CA TRP A 156 6.06 -7.96 -13.65
C TRP A 156 7.45 -8.50 -13.26
N ILE A 157 8.37 -8.65 -14.23
CA ILE A 157 9.72 -9.12 -13.96
C ILE A 157 10.54 -8.09 -13.17
N ALA A 158 10.28 -6.79 -13.32
CA ALA A 158 10.95 -5.76 -12.53
C ALA A 158 10.54 -5.86 -11.05
N GLU A 159 9.26 -6.10 -10.76
CA GLU A 159 8.77 -6.34 -9.40
C GLU A 159 9.37 -7.64 -8.82
N LEU A 160 9.35 -8.73 -9.57
CA LEU A 160 9.89 -10.00 -9.12
C LEU A 160 11.42 -9.95 -8.86
N THR A 161 12.18 -9.23 -9.66
CA THR A 161 13.62 -9.05 -9.47
C THR A 161 13.91 -8.33 -8.18
N ALA A 162 13.21 -7.22 -7.90
CA ALA A 162 13.37 -6.49 -6.65
C ALA A 162 12.97 -7.34 -5.43
N ILE A 163 11.84 -8.08 -5.51
CA ILE A 163 11.42 -9.01 -4.44
C ILE A 163 12.54 -10.04 -4.15
N ASN A 164 13.11 -10.69 -5.18
CA ASN A 164 14.17 -11.66 -4.98
C ASN A 164 15.42 -11.06 -4.33
N THR A 165 15.81 -9.85 -4.73
CA THR A 165 16.94 -9.12 -4.13
C THR A 165 16.69 -8.82 -2.66
N LEU A 166 15.51 -8.30 -2.32
CA LEU A 166 15.15 -8.00 -0.94
C LEU A 166 15.05 -9.26 -0.06
N LEU A 167 14.55 -10.38 -0.59
CA LEU A 167 14.51 -11.66 0.13
C LEU A 167 15.93 -12.16 0.45
N LEU A 168 16.87 -12.05 -0.50
CA LEU A 168 18.28 -12.37 -0.28
C LEU A 168 18.89 -11.50 0.83
N TYR A 169 18.58 -10.21 0.83
CA TYR A 169 19.07 -9.30 1.87
C TYR A 169 18.43 -9.58 3.24
N ALA A 170 17.15 -9.93 3.27
CA ALA A 170 16.48 -10.35 4.50
C ALA A 170 17.09 -11.62 5.10
N GLU A 171 17.39 -12.62 4.25
CA GLU A 171 18.11 -13.84 4.65
C GLU A 171 19.49 -13.50 5.22
N LYS A 172 20.26 -12.63 4.55
CA LYS A 172 21.60 -12.23 4.95
C LYS A 172 21.64 -11.45 6.27
N THR A 173 20.67 -10.56 6.49
CA THR A 173 20.67 -9.60 7.62
C THR A 173 19.84 -10.06 8.82
N GLY A 174 18.93 -11.01 8.63
CA GLY A 174 17.89 -11.36 9.60
C GLY A 174 16.83 -10.27 9.78
N CYS A 175 16.74 -9.31 8.86
CA CYS A 175 15.78 -8.22 8.90
C CYS A 175 14.35 -8.74 8.68
N LYS A 176 13.39 -8.24 9.46
CA LYS A 176 11.97 -8.46 9.21
C LYS A 176 11.56 -7.67 7.97
N LEU A 177 11.38 -8.37 6.85
CA LEU A 177 10.98 -7.77 5.57
C LEU A 177 9.46 -7.69 5.44
N HIS A 178 8.97 -6.61 4.85
CA HIS A 178 7.60 -6.45 4.39
C HIS A 178 7.56 -5.99 2.94
N ILE A 179 6.97 -6.80 2.05
CA ILE A 179 6.73 -6.41 0.66
C ILE A 179 5.39 -5.70 0.58
N CYS A 180 5.43 -4.43 0.22
CA CYS A 180 4.24 -3.59 0.09
C CYS A 180 3.48 -3.90 -1.21
N HIS A 181 2.16 -3.71 -1.20
CA HIS A 181 1.26 -3.65 -2.37
C HIS A 181 1.66 -4.57 -3.55
N MET A 182 1.97 -5.85 -3.26
CA MET A 182 2.41 -6.79 -4.29
C MET A 182 1.31 -7.05 -5.33
N SER A 183 1.65 -6.93 -6.61
CA SER A 183 0.71 -7.03 -7.74
C SER A 183 0.82 -8.35 -8.53
N ILE A 184 1.77 -9.24 -8.18
CA ILE A 184 2.13 -10.40 -9.01
C ILE A 184 2.07 -11.73 -8.23
N PRO A 185 1.46 -12.78 -8.80
CA PRO A 185 1.42 -14.12 -8.17
C PRO A 185 2.80 -14.78 -8.08
N GLU A 186 3.70 -14.50 -9.01
CA GLU A 186 5.08 -15.00 -9.03
C GLU A 186 5.86 -14.55 -7.78
N GLY A 187 5.59 -13.34 -7.25
CA GLY A 187 6.16 -12.84 -5.99
C GLY A 187 5.72 -13.66 -4.78
N ALA A 188 4.43 -14.04 -4.73
CA ALA A 188 3.89 -14.87 -3.64
C ALA A 188 4.59 -16.25 -3.58
N GLU A 189 4.90 -16.86 -4.72
CA GLU A 189 5.64 -18.12 -4.79
C GLU A 189 7.03 -18.00 -4.18
N ARG A 190 7.74 -16.90 -4.48
CA ARG A 190 9.08 -16.63 -3.93
C ARG A 190 9.04 -16.40 -2.43
N ILE A 191 8.06 -15.61 -1.95
CA ILE A 191 7.85 -15.34 -0.52
C ILE A 191 7.54 -16.64 0.24
N ALA A 192 6.64 -17.49 -0.29
CA ALA A 192 6.34 -18.78 0.32
C ALA A 192 7.58 -19.68 0.42
N SER A 193 8.45 -19.64 -0.61
CA SER A 193 9.72 -20.38 -0.59
C SER A 193 10.70 -19.83 0.46
N ALA A 194 10.87 -18.50 0.52
CA ALA A 194 11.75 -17.84 1.48
C ALA A 194 11.33 -18.11 2.94
N ARG A 195 10.02 -18.10 3.21
CA ARG A 195 9.48 -18.46 4.54
C ARG A 195 9.84 -19.88 4.96
N ARG A 196 9.79 -20.85 4.03
CA ARG A 196 10.24 -22.24 4.32
C ARG A 196 11.72 -22.33 4.65
N MET A 197 12.52 -21.39 4.18
CA MET A 197 13.95 -21.26 4.50
C MET A 197 14.22 -20.43 5.77
N GLY A 198 13.18 -19.96 6.44
CA GLY A 198 13.29 -19.24 7.71
C GLY A 198 13.40 -17.71 7.58
N VAL A 199 13.19 -17.14 6.39
CA VAL A 199 13.17 -15.69 6.21
C VAL A 199 11.90 -15.10 6.84
N ASP A 200 12.06 -14.12 7.73
CA ASP A 200 10.94 -13.39 8.34
C ASP A 200 10.42 -12.33 7.36
N VAL A 201 9.48 -12.73 6.51
CA VAL A 201 8.88 -11.87 5.50
C VAL A 201 7.37 -11.92 5.54
N THR A 202 6.72 -10.75 5.46
CA THR A 202 5.28 -10.57 5.21
C THR A 202 5.05 -9.85 3.90
N VAL A 203 3.85 -9.99 3.36
CA VAL A 203 3.44 -9.33 2.12
C VAL A 203 1.99 -8.89 2.20
N GLU A 204 1.72 -7.68 1.73
CA GLU A 204 0.37 -7.18 1.50
C GLU A 204 0.06 -7.10 0.00
N THR A 205 -1.23 -7.08 -0.32
CA THR A 205 -1.74 -6.69 -1.64
C THR A 205 -2.92 -5.75 -1.47
N CYS A 206 -3.34 -5.10 -2.55
CA CYS A 206 -4.40 -4.10 -2.52
C CYS A 206 -5.67 -4.61 -3.20
N ALA A 207 -6.81 -4.00 -2.86
CA ALA A 207 -8.09 -4.37 -3.46
C ALA A 207 -8.07 -4.17 -4.98
N HIS A 208 -7.40 -3.12 -5.48
CA HIS A 208 -7.29 -2.89 -6.92
C HIS A 208 -6.51 -3.99 -7.66
N TYR A 209 -5.46 -4.61 -7.09
CA TYR A 209 -4.77 -5.75 -7.72
C TYR A 209 -5.59 -7.04 -7.71
N LEU A 210 -6.62 -7.11 -6.89
CA LEU A 210 -7.52 -8.26 -6.79
C LEU A 210 -8.81 -8.09 -7.62
N THR A 211 -9.12 -6.86 -8.06
CA THR A 211 -10.43 -6.55 -8.69
C THR A 211 -10.31 -5.82 -10.03
N LEU A 212 -9.15 -5.25 -10.33
CA LEU A 212 -8.91 -4.46 -11.54
C LEU A 212 -7.77 -5.04 -12.37
N ASN A 213 -7.83 -4.83 -13.68
CA ASN A 213 -6.78 -5.17 -14.63
C ASN A 213 -6.69 -4.11 -15.73
N TYR A 214 -5.55 -3.97 -16.39
CA TYR A 214 -5.37 -2.90 -17.37
C TYR A 214 -6.24 -3.03 -18.62
N GLN A 215 -6.70 -4.26 -18.96
CA GLN A 215 -7.56 -4.46 -20.13
C GLN A 215 -8.96 -3.87 -19.91
N ASP A 216 -9.59 -4.22 -18.79
CA ASP A 216 -10.95 -3.78 -18.48
C ASP A 216 -11.01 -2.31 -18.08
N GLN A 217 -9.96 -1.77 -17.47
CA GLN A 217 -9.89 -0.39 -17.01
C GLN A 217 -9.27 0.58 -18.03
N ALA A 218 -9.00 0.15 -19.26
CA ALA A 218 -8.39 0.99 -20.30
C ALA A 218 -9.13 2.33 -20.52
N TYR A 219 -10.45 2.35 -20.35
CA TYR A 219 -11.28 3.55 -20.48
C TYR A 219 -11.05 4.63 -19.42
N LEU A 220 -10.46 4.26 -18.28
CA LEU A 220 -10.15 5.19 -17.19
C LEU A 220 -8.90 6.03 -17.45
N GLY A 221 -8.01 5.54 -18.32
CA GLY A 221 -6.75 6.23 -18.59
C GLY A 221 -5.93 6.44 -17.32
N THR A 222 -5.40 7.64 -17.11
CA THR A 222 -4.55 7.98 -15.95
C THR A 222 -5.25 7.87 -14.60
N PHE A 223 -6.58 7.84 -14.55
CA PHE A 223 -7.31 7.64 -13.29
C PHE A 223 -7.10 6.24 -12.69
N ALA A 224 -6.74 5.25 -13.52
CA ALA A 224 -6.35 3.91 -13.06
C ALA A 224 -4.82 3.69 -13.09
N MET A 225 -4.02 4.75 -13.23
CA MET A 225 -2.56 4.68 -13.18
C MET A 225 -2.09 4.58 -11.75
N ILE A 226 -1.47 3.44 -11.40
CA ILE A 226 -0.91 3.11 -10.09
C ILE A 226 0.46 2.45 -10.26
N ASN A 227 1.26 2.36 -9.19
CA ASN A 227 2.56 1.68 -9.17
C ASN A 227 2.67 0.74 -7.97
N PRO A 228 3.04 -0.55 -8.19
CA PRO A 228 3.18 -1.21 -9.48
C PRO A 228 1.93 -1.12 -10.37
N PRO A 229 2.03 -1.27 -11.69
CA PRO A 229 0.86 -1.15 -12.57
C PRO A 229 -0.22 -2.19 -12.30
N LEU A 230 -1.49 -1.87 -12.67
CA LEU A 230 -2.51 -2.90 -12.84
C LEU A 230 -1.99 -3.96 -13.81
N ARG A 231 -2.08 -5.22 -13.42
CA ARG A 231 -1.61 -6.35 -14.22
C ARG A 231 -2.71 -6.88 -15.15
N SER A 232 -2.36 -7.87 -15.97
CA SER A 232 -3.34 -8.58 -16.80
C SER A 232 -4.40 -9.29 -15.97
N ARG A 233 -5.58 -9.54 -16.56
CA ARG A 233 -6.66 -10.31 -15.92
C ARG A 233 -6.18 -11.68 -15.43
N ASP A 234 -5.33 -12.37 -16.17
CA ASP A 234 -4.75 -13.65 -15.75
C ASP A 234 -3.96 -13.53 -14.45
N ARG A 235 -3.07 -12.53 -14.33
CA ARG A 235 -2.31 -12.33 -13.08
C ARG A 235 -3.20 -11.91 -11.92
N MET A 236 -4.16 -11.02 -12.15
CA MET A 236 -5.16 -10.63 -11.14
C MET A 236 -5.89 -11.85 -10.58
N GLU A 237 -6.41 -12.73 -11.44
CA GLU A 237 -7.13 -13.94 -10.99
C GLU A 237 -6.22 -14.94 -10.27
N ARG A 238 -4.99 -15.11 -10.75
CA ARG A 238 -4.01 -16.00 -10.10
C ARG A 238 -3.57 -15.49 -8.72
N LEU A 239 -3.59 -14.17 -8.49
CA LEU A 239 -3.21 -13.59 -7.21
C LEU A 239 -4.16 -13.99 -6.07
N TRP A 240 -5.46 -14.15 -6.38
CA TRP A 240 -6.47 -14.59 -5.42
C TRP A 240 -6.14 -15.93 -4.75
N LYS A 241 -5.49 -16.86 -5.45
CA LYS A 241 -5.06 -18.14 -4.86
C LYS A 241 -4.25 -17.89 -3.58
N TYR A 242 -3.31 -16.95 -3.63
CA TYR A 242 -2.38 -16.67 -2.53
C TYR A 242 -3.02 -15.82 -1.41
N VAL A 243 -4.07 -15.10 -1.72
CA VAL A 243 -4.93 -14.49 -0.70
C VAL A 243 -5.74 -15.56 0.04
N LEU A 244 -6.34 -16.49 -0.69
CA LEU A 244 -7.19 -17.52 -0.11
C LEU A 244 -6.41 -18.54 0.74
N ASP A 245 -5.22 -18.95 0.31
CA ASP A 245 -4.37 -19.91 1.02
C ASP A 245 -3.55 -19.32 2.18
N GLY A 246 -3.53 -17.98 2.30
CA GLY A 246 -2.85 -17.28 3.39
C GLY A 246 -1.38 -16.94 3.11
N THR A 247 -0.88 -17.18 1.91
CA THR A 247 0.48 -16.77 1.50
C THR A 247 0.63 -15.25 1.52
N ILE A 248 -0.38 -14.52 1.01
CA ILE A 248 -0.47 -13.07 1.18
C ILE A 248 -1.12 -12.80 2.53
N ASP A 249 -0.42 -12.08 3.39
CA ASP A 249 -0.76 -11.96 4.82
C ASP A 249 -1.99 -11.09 5.04
N TYR A 250 -1.99 -9.88 4.50
CA TYR A 250 -3.03 -8.88 4.77
C TYR A 250 -3.27 -7.89 3.63
N LEU A 251 -4.33 -7.14 3.77
CA LEU A 251 -4.76 -6.06 2.90
C LEU A 251 -4.08 -4.75 3.32
N GLY A 252 -3.44 -4.08 2.38
CA GLY A 252 -3.14 -2.66 2.44
C GLY A 252 -3.92 -1.96 1.34
N THR A 253 -4.39 -0.74 1.55
CA THR A 253 -5.18 -0.07 0.51
C THR A 253 -4.33 0.59 -0.56
N ASP A 254 -3.13 1.03 -0.21
CA ASP A 254 -2.35 1.98 -1.01
C ASP A 254 -3.20 3.20 -1.44
N HIS A 255 -4.11 3.60 -0.53
CA HIS A 255 -4.95 4.77 -0.73
C HIS A 255 -4.09 5.99 -0.95
N ALA A 256 -4.07 6.46 -2.19
CA ALA A 256 -3.26 7.60 -2.61
C ALA A 256 -4.12 8.55 -3.45
N PRO A 257 -4.90 9.43 -2.81
CA PRO A 257 -5.77 10.38 -3.48
C PRO A 257 -4.97 11.52 -4.11
N TYR A 258 -5.42 11.95 -5.28
CA TYR A 258 -4.78 13.00 -6.05
C TYR A 258 -5.80 14.01 -6.57
N LEU A 259 -5.34 15.21 -6.91
CA LEU A 259 -6.14 16.24 -7.58
C LEU A 259 -6.31 15.90 -9.07
N LEU A 260 -7.32 16.49 -9.70
CA LEU A 260 -7.53 16.34 -11.14
C LEU A 260 -6.29 16.79 -11.95
N SER A 261 -5.64 17.87 -11.54
CA SER A 261 -4.39 18.36 -12.14
C SER A 261 -3.21 17.40 -12.02
N ASP A 262 -3.18 16.57 -10.95
CA ASP A 262 -2.17 15.53 -10.80
C ASP A 262 -2.43 14.35 -11.76
N LYS A 263 -3.70 14.04 -12.04
CA LYS A 263 -4.10 12.96 -12.94
C LYS A 263 -4.11 13.35 -14.41
N LEU A 264 -4.31 14.62 -14.70
CA LEU A 264 -4.30 15.20 -16.04
C LEU A 264 -3.26 16.33 -16.09
N PRO A 265 -1.97 15.99 -16.34
CA PRO A 265 -0.88 16.98 -16.35
C PRO A 265 -1.16 18.10 -17.34
N PRO A 266 -0.91 19.38 -16.98
CA PRO A 266 -1.23 20.55 -17.81
C PRO A 266 -0.52 20.58 -19.17
N ASP A 267 0.65 19.93 -19.27
CA ASP A 267 1.43 19.81 -20.49
C ASP A 267 0.94 18.68 -21.43
N GLY A 268 -0.07 17.91 -21.00
CA GLY A 268 -0.65 16.81 -21.76
C GLY A 268 0.20 15.54 -21.78
N ASP A 269 1.34 15.50 -21.15
CA ASP A 269 2.17 14.30 -21.05
C ASP A 269 1.63 13.34 -19.95
N LEU A 270 0.78 12.40 -20.35
CA LEU A 270 0.11 11.47 -19.46
C LEU A 270 1.08 10.57 -18.68
N ARG A 271 2.34 10.42 -19.10
CA ARG A 271 3.38 9.68 -18.34
C ARG A 271 3.76 10.37 -17.04
N LYS A 272 3.52 11.66 -16.93
CA LYS A 272 3.76 12.46 -15.73
C LYS A 272 2.60 12.45 -14.74
N ALA A 273 1.50 11.80 -15.09
CA ALA A 273 0.35 11.71 -14.19
C ALA A 273 0.74 10.99 -12.89
N ALA A 274 0.18 11.45 -11.78
CA ALA A 274 0.43 10.83 -10.48
C ALA A 274 -0.14 9.40 -10.43
N CYS A 275 0.63 8.49 -9.84
CA CYS A 275 0.28 7.08 -9.68
C CYS A 275 -0.33 6.85 -8.31
N GLY A 276 -1.60 6.46 -8.27
CA GLY A 276 -2.35 6.15 -7.06
C GLY A 276 -3.86 6.29 -7.27
N ALA A 277 -4.63 5.68 -6.40
CA ALA A 277 -6.08 5.69 -6.42
C ALA A 277 -6.67 5.86 -5.01
N PRO A 278 -7.81 6.55 -4.85
CA PRO A 278 -8.48 6.69 -3.55
C PRO A 278 -9.38 5.47 -3.28
N GLU A 279 -8.92 4.48 -2.52
CA GLU A 279 -9.63 3.19 -2.34
C GLU A 279 -10.03 2.85 -0.90
N ILE A 280 -9.63 3.63 0.11
CA ILE A 280 -9.78 3.24 1.52
C ILE A 280 -11.23 3.01 1.94
N ASP A 281 -12.17 3.73 1.35
CA ASP A 281 -13.61 3.66 1.66
C ASP A 281 -14.36 2.53 0.93
N VAL A 282 -13.70 1.80 0.03
CA VAL A 282 -14.31 0.73 -0.76
C VAL A 282 -13.57 -0.61 -0.67
N ALA A 283 -12.35 -0.63 -0.15
CA ALA A 283 -11.51 -1.82 -0.13
C ALA A 283 -12.12 -2.99 0.65
N ILE A 284 -12.67 -2.77 1.85
CA ILE A 284 -13.33 -3.83 2.64
C ILE A 284 -14.58 -4.38 1.93
N PRO A 285 -15.52 -3.54 1.43
CA PRO A 285 -16.63 -4.02 0.60
C PRO A 285 -16.18 -4.85 -0.61
N LEU A 286 -15.11 -4.45 -1.31
CA LEU A 286 -14.56 -5.21 -2.43
C LEU A 286 -14.10 -6.61 -2.01
N ILE A 287 -13.38 -6.74 -0.89
CA ILE A 287 -12.91 -8.03 -0.41
C ILE A 287 -14.07 -8.89 0.15
N LEU A 288 -15.09 -8.29 0.74
CA LEU A 288 -16.31 -9.00 1.13
C LEU A 288 -17.02 -9.58 -0.09
N GLU A 289 -17.28 -8.77 -1.11
CA GLU A 289 -17.96 -9.22 -2.32
C GLU A 289 -17.14 -10.25 -3.10
N GLU A 290 -15.91 -9.89 -3.47
CA GLU A 290 -15.08 -10.74 -4.34
C GLU A 290 -14.45 -11.94 -3.62
N GLY A 291 -14.04 -11.76 -2.37
CA GLY A 291 -13.44 -12.83 -1.58
C GLY A 291 -14.48 -13.72 -0.91
N VAL A 292 -15.27 -13.13 -0.01
CA VAL A 292 -16.19 -13.94 0.81
C VAL A 292 -17.38 -14.44 -0.01
N ARG A 293 -18.06 -13.54 -0.74
CA ARG A 293 -19.27 -13.91 -1.47
C ARG A 293 -18.97 -14.71 -2.73
N ASN A 294 -18.08 -14.21 -3.59
CA ASN A 294 -17.84 -14.83 -4.90
C ASN A 294 -16.88 -16.03 -4.83
N ARG A 295 -15.77 -15.91 -4.06
CA ARG A 295 -14.72 -16.96 -3.97
C ARG A 295 -14.81 -17.83 -2.71
N LYS A 296 -15.87 -17.66 -1.89
CA LYS A 296 -16.14 -18.46 -0.69
C LYS A 296 -14.99 -18.40 0.35
N MET A 297 -14.32 -17.28 0.46
CA MET A 297 -13.33 -17.06 1.52
C MET A 297 -13.99 -17.22 2.89
N PRO A 298 -13.46 -18.06 3.79
CA PRO A 298 -13.99 -18.15 5.15
C PRO A 298 -13.88 -16.82 5.89
N LEU A 299 -14.88 -16.46 6.71
CA LEU A 299 -14.87 -15.21 7.49
C LEU A 299 -13.65 -15.11 8.41
N GLN A 300 -13.14 -16.23 8.93
CA GLN A 300 -11.90 -16.26 9.72
C GLN A 300 -10.69 -15.83 8.88
N ARG A 301 -10.63 -16.27 7.60
CA ARG A 301 -9.57 -15.85 6.67
C ARG A 301 -9.73 -14.37 6.32
N PHE A 302 -10.95 -13.90 6.09
CA PHE A 302 -11.25 -12.50 5.86
C PHE A 302 -10.78 -11.64 7.05
N ALA A 303 -11.17 -11.99 8.28
CA ALA A 303 -10.74 -11.27 9.49
C ALA A 303 -9.21 -11.30 9.68
N ALA A 304 -8.56 -12.43 9.38
CA ALA A 304 -7.11 -12.52 9.41
C ALA A 304 -6.46 -11.60 8.39
N PHE A 305 -6.99 -11.56 7.16
CA PHE A 305 -6.47 -10.77 6.04
C PHE A 305 -6.67 -9.27 6.22
N THR A 306 -7.78 -8.84 6.82
CA THR A 306 -8.11 -7.41 6.95
C THR A 306 -7.71 -6.81 8.30
N SER A 307 -7.30 -7.62 9.29
CA SER A 307 -7.05 -7.13 10.64
C SER A 307 -5.99 -7.93 11.42
N THR A 308 -6.25 -9.20 11.76
CA THR A 308 -5.45 -9.93 12.76
C THR A 308 -3.98 -10.08 12.37
N ASN A 309 -3.69 -10.38 11.09
CA ASN A 309 -2.31 -10.60 10.64
C ASN A 309 -1.50 -9.29 10.65
N ALA A 310 -2.10 -8.18 10.25
CA ALA A 310 -1.50 -6.86 10.37
C ALA A 310 -1.22 -6.52 11.84
N ALA A 311 -2.21 -6.72 12.74
CA ALA A 311 -2.03 -6.48 14.17
C ALA A 311 -0.85 -7.29 14.74
N LYS A 312 -0.70 -8.55 14.36
CA LYS A 312 0.43 -9.41 14.79
C LYS A 312 1.76 -8.90 14.26
N ARG A 313 1.81 -8.53 12.97
CA ARG A 313 3.05 -8.07 12.34
C ARG A 313 3.59 -6.81 12.99
N PHE A 314 2.71 -5.85 13.26
CA PHE A 314 3.08 -4.53 13.79
C PHE A 314 3.03 -4.43 15.32
N GLY A 315 2.91 -5.55 16.04
CA GLY A 315 2.96 -5.58 17.50
C GLY A 315 1.73 -4.99 18.20
N LEU A 316 0.62 -4.86 17.50
CA LEU A 316 -0.64 -4.35 18.03
C LEU A 316 -1.51 -5.45 18.69
N TYR A 317 -1.27 -6.72 18.31
CA TYR A 317 -1.98 -7.86 18.86
C TYR A 317 -1.44 -8.19 20.28
N PRO A 318 -2.27 -8.55 21.28
CA PRO A 318 -3.73 -8.79 21.21
C PRO A 318 -4.59 -7.56 21.54
N ARG A 319 -4.00 -6.38 21.70
CA ARG A 319 -4.79 -5.16 21.97
C ARG A 319 -5.73 -4.84 20.83
N LYS A 320 -5.29 -5.04 19.56
CA LYS A 320 -6.07 -4.88 18.32
C LYS A 320 -6.05 -6.17 17.49
N GLY A 321 -6.97 -6.28 16.52
CA GLY A 321 -7.03 -7.40 15.59
C GLY A 321 -7.71 -8.66 16.14
N ILE A 322 -8.42 -8.55 17.27
CA ILE A 322 -9.22 -9.61 17.88
C ILE A 322 -10.39 -9.00 18.65
N LEU A 323 -11.53 -9.68 18.69
CA LEU A 323 -12.63 -9.40 19.60
C LEU A 323 -12.48 -10.30 20.83
N ALA A 324 -11.90 -9.76 21.90
CA ALA A 324 -11.67 -10.48 23.15
C ALA A 324 -11.72 -9.52 24.35
N VAL A 325 -11.99 -10.07 25.53
CA VAL A 325 -11.94 -9.28 26.77
C VAL A 325 -10.52 -8.73 26.99
N GLY A 326 -10.42 -7.42 27.15
CA GLY A 326 -9.14 -6.71 27.32
C GLY A 326 -8.55 -6.15 26.00
N ALA A 327 -9.13 -6.47 24.84
CA ALA A 327 -8.81 -5.80 23.59
C ALA A 327 -9.59 -4.48 23.46
N ASP A 328 -9.11 -3.58 22.60
CA ASP A 328 -9.84 -2.37 22.21
C ASP A 328 -11.16 -2.75 21.53
N ALA A 329 -12.22 -1.99 21.79
CA ALA A 329 -13.55 -2.23 21.20
C ALA A 329 -13.66 -1.64 19.79
N ASP A 330 -12.70 -1.93 18.95
CA ASP A 330 -12.60 -1.48 17.57
C ASP A 330 -13.26 -2.49 16.64
N PHE A 331 -14.47 -2.21 16.20
CA PHE A 331 -15.18 -3.08 15.28
C PHE A 331 -16.10 -2.29 14.35
N TYR A 332 -16.46 -2.90 13.25
CA TYR A 332 -17.52 -2.45 12.36
C TYR A 332 -18.56 -3.54 12.19
N LEU A 333 -19.77 -3.14 11.83
CA LEU A 333 -20.87 -4.05 11.54
C LEU A 333 -21.04 -4.20 10.03
N VAL A 334 -21.31 -5.42 9.59
CA VAL A 334 -21.58 -5.71 8.17
C VAL A 334 -22.97 -6.29 8.07
N ASP A 335 -23.83 -5.64 7.28
CA ASP A 335 -25.10 -6.21 6.83
C ASP A 335 -24.86 -6.93 5.50
N MET A 336 -24.93 -8.27 5.54
CA MET A 336 -24.67 -9.12 4.37
C MET A 336 -25.90 -9.28 3.45
N ASP A 337 -27.05 -8.74 3.84
CA ASP A 337 -28.31 -8.89 3.13
C ASP A 337 -28.77 -7.60 2.43
N THR A 338 -28.11 -6.48 2.73
CA THR A 338 -28.43 -5.17 2.14
C THR A 338 -27.52 -4.86 0.94
N ASN A 339 -28.14 -4.52 -0.20
CA ASN A 339 -27.41 -4.05 -1.37
C ASN A 339 -27.00 -2.58 -1.19
N TRP A 340 -25.78 -2.26 -1.59
CA TRP A 340 -25.25 -0.90 -1.53
C TRP A 340 -24.51 -0.55 -2.82
N THR A 341 -24.77 0.65 -3.36
CA THR A 341 -24.09 1.14 -4.55
C THR A 341 -23.12 2.24 -4.17
N TYR A 342 -21.85 2.01 -4.50
CA TYR A 342 -20.78 2.98 -4.23
C TYR A 342 -20.90 4.21 -5.11
N SER A 343 -20.66 5.36 -4.52
CA SER A 343 -20.48 6.62 -5.25
C SER A 343 -19.44 7.52 -4.58
N ARG A 344 -18.47 7.99 -5.34
CA ARG A 344 -17.46 8.97 -4.90
C ARG A 344 -18.06 10.25 -4.33
N LYS A 345 -19.25 10.62 -4.76
CA LYS A 345 -19.97 11.79 -4.21
C LYS A 345 -20.25 11.66 -2.72
N ASN A 346 -20.41 10.41 -2.24
CA ASN A 346 -20.69 10.11 -0.84
C ASN A 346 -19.42 9.78 -0.05
N SER A 347 -18.25 9.73 -0.69
CA SER A 347 -16.97 9.50 -0.02
C SER A 347 -16.58 10.67 0.85
N PHE A 348 -15.99 10.40 2.01
CA PHE A 348 -15.41 11.41 2.90
C PHE A 348 -14.01 11.84 2.45
N SER A 349 -13.33 11.09 1.58
CA SER A 349 -12.02 11.48 1.03
C SER A 349 -12.09 12.87 0.38
N ALA A 350 -11.07 13.68 0.56
CA ALA A 350 -10.94 15.00 -0.05
C ALA A 350 -10.83 14.91 -1.59
N SER A 351 -10.31 13.81 -2.12
CA SER A 351 -10.24 13.58 -3.56
C SER A 351 -11.63 13.41 -4.17
N LYS A 352 -12.01 14.31 -5.07
CA LYS A 352 -13.31 14.32 -5.76
C LYS A 352 -13.15 14.05 -7.27
N LEU A 353 -12.31 13.08 -7.62
CA LEU A 353 -12.12 12.70 -9.03
C LEU A 353 -13.43 12.17 -9.65
N ASP A 354 -13.78 12.69 -10.82
CA ASP A 354 -15.02 12.31 -11.53
C ASP A 354 -15.00 10.88 -12.06
N LYS A 355 -13.79 10.33 -12.30
CA LYS A 355 -13.58 8.98 -12.81
C LYS A 355 -12.91 8.13 -11.74
N PHE A 356 -13.55 7.01 -11.42
CA PHE A 356 -13.06 6.03 -10.47
C PHE A 356 -13.51 4.63 -10.89
N ALA A 357 -12.65 3.63 -10.70
CA ALA A 357 -12.89 2.28 -11.20
C ALA A 357 -14.12 1.60 -10.60
N HIS A 358 -14.54 1.99 -9.40
CA HIS A 358 -15.65 1.39 -8.68
C HIS A 358 -16.90 2.29 -8.62
N GLU A 359 -16.91 3.45 -9.31
CA GLU A 359 -18.10 4.32 -9.36
C GLU A 359 -19.29 3.56 -9.93
N GLY A 360 -20.43 3.60 -9.24
CA GLY A 360 -21.65 2.91 -9.62
C GLY A 360 -21.65 1.39 -9.40
N ARG A 361 -20.58 0.83 -8.80
CA ARG A 361 -20.55 -0.60 -8.45
C ARG A 361 -21.53 -0.89 -7.32
N THR A 362 -22.38 -1.89 -7.54
CA THR A 362 -23.30 -2.40 -6.53
C THR A 362 -22.69 -3.60 -5.83
N PHE A 363 -22.68 -3.57 -4.52
CA PHE A 363 -22.32 -4.66 -3.62
C PHE A 363 -23.61 -5.32 -3.10
N HIS A 364 -23.57 -6.64 -2.95
CA HIS A 364 -24.74 -7.44 -2.60
C HIS A 364 -24.62 -8.10 -1.23
#